data_9671e3a496b25876550a81fe3861015f
#
_entry.id   9671e3a496b25876550a81fe3861015f
#
_cell.length_a   1.000
_cell.length_b   1.000
_cell.length_c   1.000
_cell.angle_alpha   90.00
_cell.angle_beta   90.00
_cell.angle_gamma   90.00
#
_symmetry.space_group_name_H-M   'P 1'
#
loop_
_entity.id
_entity.type
_entity.pdbx_description
1 polymer ?
#
loop_
_entity_poly.entity_id
_entity_poly.type
_entity_poly.pdbx_seq_one_letter_code
_entity_poly.pdbx_strand_id
1 'polypeptide(L)'
;MYKRQTYILEEGTKQADSGAHILDVNVGLPEIDETAMMKDTVFELQSILDLPLQIDTTDMNAMETAMRIYNGKPMVNSVNGKKEVMEQVFPLVKKYGGAVVALCLDEDGIPDTAEGRIKIAEKIYATAATYGIKAKDIVIDALTMTMSTDNESANITLDTVREIKARGGRTVLGVSNISFGLPQRELITSTFFTMALQAGLSAGIINPNAKAMMQSYDTYMVLSGNDSQLSLIHISEP
;
A
#
# COMPACT_ATOMS: atom_id res chain seq x y z
N MET A 1 13.02 -4.56 24.28
CA MET A 1 12.34 -5.51 23.39
C MET A 1 10.85 -5.64 23.74
N TYR A 2 10.45 -6.17 24.90
CA TYR A 2 9.04 -6.38 25.29
C TYR A 2 8.11 -5.17 25.19
N LYS A 3 8.51 -3.97 25.62
CA LYS A 3 7.67 -2.76 25.52
C LYS A 3 7.32 -2.36 24.07
N ARG A 4 8.18 -2.70 23.12
CA ARG A 4 8.00 -2.36 21.72
C ARG A 4 7.07 -3.35 21.02
N GLN A 5 7.19 -4.63 21.34
CA GLN A 5 6.29 -5.68 20.87
C GLN A 5 4.85 -5.40 21.34
N THR A 6 4.66 -5.12 22.61
CA THR A 6 3.35 -4.74 23.16
C THR A 6 2.75 -3.56 22.40
N TYR A 7 3.54 -2.52 22.12
CA TYR A 7 3.08 -1.35 21.36
C TYR A 7 2.62 -1.71 19.94
N ILE A 8 3.39 -2.54 19.23
CA ILE A 8 3.03 -2.97 17.85
C ILE A 8 1.72 -3.76 17.84
N LEU A 9 1.53 -4.66 18.80
CA LEU A 9 0.31 -5.45 18.93
C LEU A 9 -0.90 -4.58 19.28
N GLU A 10 -0.74 -3.63 20.20
CA GLU A 10 -1.77 -2.65 20.55
C GLU A 10 -2.17 -1.79 19.33
N GLU A 11 -1.19 -1.27 18.58
CA GLU A 11 -1.46 -0.48 17.38
C GLU A 11 -2.09 -1.34 16.27
N GLY A 12 -1.65 -2.57 16.06
CA GLY A 12 -2.26 -3.49 15.10
C GLY A 12 -3.72 -3.78 15.44
N THR A 13 -4.02 -4.10 16.71
CA THR A 13 -5.39 -4.33 17.19
C THR A 13 -6.26 -3.09 17.00
N LYS A 14 -5.76 -1.92 17.39
CA LYS A 14 -6.47 -0.66 17.25
C LYS A 14 -6.79 -0.32 15.79
N GLN A 15 -5.86 -0.57 14.86
CA GLN A 15 -6.10 -0.37 13.44
C GLN A 15 -7.12 -1.38 12.88
N ALA A 16 -7.06 -2.63 13.34
CA ALA A 16 -8.05 -3.64 13.00
C ALA A 16 -9.46 -3.23 13.45
N ASP A 17 -9.59 -2.80 14.71
CA ASP A 17 -10.85 -2.31 15.29
C ASP A 17 -11.38 -1.06 14.57
N SER A 18 -10.49 -0.26 14.00
CA SER A 18 -10.83 0.93 13.19
C SER A 18 -11.15 0.62 11.72
N GLY A 19 -11.25 -0.66 11.33
CA GLY A 19 -11.71 -1.08 10.02
C GLY A 19 -10.60 -1.25 8.96
N ALA A 20 -9.33 -1.40 9.37
CA ALA A 20 -8.28 -1.79 8.45
C ALA A 20 -8.57 -3.17 7.83
N HIS A 21 -8.34 -3.32 6.52
CA HIS A 21 -8.50 -4.59 5.83
C HIS A 21 -7.20 -5.38 5.71
N ILE A 22 -6.06 -4.68 5.75
CA ILE A 22 -4.69 -5.20 5.68
C ILE A 22 -3.85 -4.32 6.59
N LEU A 23 -2.92 -4.88 7.34
CA LEU A 23 -1.96 -4.12 8.12
C LEU A 23 -0.63 -4.00 7.36
N ASP A 24 -0.14 -2.77 7.20
CA ASP A 24 1.17 -2.49 6.64
C ASP A 24 2.23 -2.54 7.76
N VAL A 25 3.15 -3.49 7.66
CA VAL A 25 4.13 -3.79 8.71
C VAL A 25 5.51 -3.31 8.28
N ASN A 26 5.93 -2.18 8.82
CA ASN A 26 7.27 -1.62 8.66
C ASN A 26 7.97 -1.54 10.02
N VAL A 27 9.13 -2.17 10.13
CA VAL A 27 9.93 -2.21 11.37
C VAL A 27 11.34 -1.64 11.16
N GLY A 28 11.62 -1.10 9.98
CA GLY A 28 12.93 -0.54 9.61
C GLY A 28 13.26 0.71 10.43
N LEU A 29 14.18 0.57 11.37
CA LEU A 29 14.72 1.66 12.18
C LEU A 29 16.23 1.54 12.26
N PRO A 30 16.97 2.69 12.33
CA PRO A 30 18.41 2.66 12.56
C PRO A 30 18.75 1.83 13.83
N GLU A 31 19.85 1.08 13.78
CA GLU A 31 20.39 0.30 14.90
C GLU A 31 19.54 -0.90 15.36
N ILE A 32 18.60 -1.37 14.56
CA ILE A 32 17.80 -2.58 14.84
C ILE A 32 18.16 -3.69 13.86
N ASP A 33 18.18 -4.93 14.35
CA ASP A 33 18.10 -6.11 13.49
C ASP A 33 16.70 -6.20 12.88
N GLU A 34 16.56 -5.65 11.69
CA GLU A 34 15.29 -5.58 10.97
C GLU A 34 14.73 -6.98 10.67
N THR A 35 15.62 -7.92 10.31
CA THR A 35 15.23 -9.32 10.00
C THR A 35 14.60 -10.00 11.22
N ALA A 36 15.23 -9.89 12.40
CA ALA A 36 14.70 -10.49 13.62
C ALA A 36 13.40 -9.79 14.04
N MET A 37 13.35 -8.45 13.99
CA MET A 37 12.17 -7.68 14.37
C MET A 37 10.97 -7.95 13.44
N MET A 38 11.19 -8.00 12.12
CA MET A 38 10.14 -8.30 11.14
C MET A 38 9.57 -9.70 11.36
N LYS A 39 10.43 -10.68 11.56
CA LYS A 39 10.02 -12.05 11.88
C LYS A 39 9.12 -12.10 13.10
N ASP A 40 9.57 -11.53 14.22
CA ASP A 40 8.83 -11.55 15.47
C ASP A 40 7.49 -10.80 15.35
N THR A 41 7.50 -9.63 14.71
CA THR A 41 6.29 -8.83 14.48
C THR A 41 5.24 -9.57 13.65
N VAL A 42 5.65 -10.18 12.54
CA VAL A 42 4.74 -10.95 11.67
C VAL A 42 4.15 -12.14 12.42
N PHE A 43 4.99 -12.88 13.15
CA PHE A 43 4.56 -14.03 13.94
C PHE A 43 3.55 -13.64 15.02
N GLU A 44 3.83 -12.57 15.76
CA GLU A 44 2.96 -12.13 16.86
C GLU A 44 1.65 -11.52 16.36
N LEU A 45 1.68 -10.67 15.31
CA LEU A 45 0.45 -10.12 14.74
C LEU A 45 -0.46 -11.24 14.21
N GLN A 46 0.07 -12.23 13.51
CA GLN A 46 -0.72 -13.36 12.99
C GLN A 46 -1.21 -14.28 14.13
N SER A 47 -0.67 -14.20 15.33
CA SER A 47 -1.16 -14.97 16.47
C SER A 47 -2.42 -14.38 17.12
N ILE A 48 -2.69 -13.10 16.91
CA ILE A 48 -3.80 -12.37 17.56
C ILE A 48 -4.79 -11.75 16.58
N LEU A 49 -4.44 -11.60 15.29
CA LEU A 49 -5.27 -10.97 14.27
C LEU A 49 -5.42 -11.87 13.06
N ASP A 50 -6.65 -11.91 12.52
CA ASP A 50 -6.98 -12.62 11.27
C ASP A 50 -6.75 -11.76 10.02
N LEU A 51 -6.30 -10.52 10.17
CA LEU A 51 -6.05 -9.61 9.04
C LEU A 51 -4.81 -10.02 8.26
N PRO A 52 -4.84 -9.92 6.91
CA PRO A 52 -3.64 -10.03 6.10
C PRO A 52 -2.61 -8.95 6.46
N LEU A 53 -1.33 -9.29 6.29
CA LEU A 53 -0.24 -8.34 6.50
C LEU A 53 0.43 -8.01 5.16
N GLN A 54 0.82 -6.76 5.00
CA GLN A 54 1.74 -6.28 3.99
C GLN A 54 3.12 -6.13 4.65
N ILE A 55 4.12 -6.84 4.13
CA ILE A 55 5.50 -6.80 4.61
C ILE A 55 6.20 -5.64 3.90
N ASP A 56 6.43 -4.54 4.61
CA ASP A 56 7.05 -3.33 4.07
C ASP A 56 8.51 -3.24 4.51
N THR A 57 9.40 -3.61 3.60
CA THR A 57 10.85 -3.56 3.82
C THR A 57 11.63 -3.53 2.50
N THR A 58 12.78 -2.90 2.52
CA THR A 58 13.79 -2.94 1.44
C THR A 58 14.90 -3.97 1.71
N ASP A 59 14.96 -4.53 2.91
CA ASP A 59 15.92 -5.60 3.26
C ASP A 59 15.42 -6.95 2.76
N MET A 60 16.14 -7.55 1.81
CA MET A 60 15.78 -8.83 1.20
C MET A 60 15.79 -9.99 2.19
N ASN A 61 16.65 -9.94 3.22
CA ASN A 61 16.68 -10.98 4.26
C ASN A 61 15.47 -10.87 5.18
N ALA A 62 15.09 -9.64 5.57
CA ALA A 62 13.88 -9.39 6.34
C ALA A 62 12.64 -9.81 5.54
N MET A 63 12.56 -9.44 4.26
CA MET A 63 11.46 -9.82 3.36
C MET A 63 11.34 -11.34 3.25
N GLU A 64 12.42 -12.03 2.89
CA GLU A 64 12.39 -13.51 2.75
C GLU A 64 12.06 -14.20 4.07
N THR A 65 12.63 -13.75 5.18
CA THR A 65 12.39 -14.33 6.51
C THR A 65 10.92 -14.19 6.91
N ALA A 66 10.32 -13.03 6.70
CA ALA A 66 8.91 -12.79 6.96
C ALA A 66 8.02 -13.66 6.05
N MET A 67 8.27 -13.69 4.73
CA MET A 67 7.50 -14.50 3.79
C MET A 67 7.55 -16.00 4.13
N ARG A 68 8.68 -16.47 4.65
CA ARG A 68 8.88 -17.90 5.00
C ARG A 68 7.98 -18.36 6.14
N ILE A 69 7.72 -17.49 7.12
CA ILE A 69 6.91 -17.83 8.29
C ILE A 69 5.45 -17.40 8.14
N TYR A 70 5.14 -16.65 7.08
CA TYR A 70 3.82 -16.10 6.86
C TYR A 70 2.79 -17.22 6.61
N ASN A 71 1.74 -17.24 7.44
CA ASN A 71 0.65 -18.18 7.29
C ASN A 71 -0.39 -17.62 6.31
N GLY A 72 -0.33 -18.05 5.05
CA GLY A 72 -1.22 -17.59 3.99
C GLY A 72 -0.47 -17.01 2.79
N LYS A 73 -1.09 -16.07 2.08
CA LYS A 73 -0.51 -15.38 0.93
C LYS A 73 0.05 -14.03 1.35
N PRO A 74 1.37 -13.88 1.50
CA PRO A 74 1.96 -12.61 1.90
C PRO A 74 1.80 -11.56 0.80
N MET A 75 1.68 -10.29 1.19
CA MET A 75 1.85 -9.15 0.31
C MET A 75 3.15 -8.45 0.68
N VAL A 76 4.00 -8.13 -0.29
CA VAL A 76 5.27 -7.44 -0.02
C VAL A 76 5.26 -6.04 -0.64
N ASN A 77 5.85 -5.10 0.05
CA ASN A 77 6.07 -3.72 -0.34
C ASN A 77 7.58 -3.44 -0.22
N SER A 78 8.34 -3.32 -1.33
CA SER A 78 7.87 -3.23 -2.71
C SER A 78 8.90 -3.75 -3.70
N VAL A 79 8.47 -3.88 -4.95
CA VAL A 79 9.34 -3.91 -6.13
C VAL A 79 9.21 -2.57 -6.87
N ASN A 80 10.14 -2.27 -7.76
CA ASN A 80 10.05 -1.14 -8.69
C ASN A 80 10.59 -1.53 -10.08
N GLY A 81 10.59 -0.59 -11.03
CA GLY A 81 11.03 -0.85 -12.40
C GLY A 81 12.55 -1.00 -12.60
N LYS A 82 13.36 -0.90 -11.55
CA LYS A 82 14.80 -1.16 -11.63
C LYS A 82 15.06 -2.64 -11.85
N LYS A 83 15.91 -2.95 -12.80
CA LYS A 83 16.24 -4.34 -13.15
C LYS A 83 16.73 -5.13 -11.95
N GLU A 84 17.67 -4.58 -11.20
CA GLU A 84 18.27 -5.23 -10.03
C GLU A 84 17.22 -5.58 -8.97
N VAL A 85 16.28 -4.66 -8.67
CA VAL A 85 15.22 -4.87 -7.67
C VAL A 85 14.24 -5.95 -8.13
N MET A 86 13.84 -5.95 -9.41
CA MET A 86 12.98 -7.00 -9.95
C MET A 86 13.64 -8.38 -9.89
N GLU A 87 14.95 -8.46 -10.18
CA GLU A 87 15.72 -9.72 -10.12
C GLU A 87 15.89 -10.25 -8.69
N GLN A 88 15.80 -9.41 -7.67
CA GLN A 88 15.84 -9.80 -6.26
C GLN A 88 14.46 -10.18 -5.72
N VAL A 89 13.44 -9.37 -5.97
CA VAL A 89 12.11 -9.50 -5.37
C VAL A 89 11.26 -10.57 -6.06
N PHE A 90 11.23 -10.65 -7.39
CA PHE A 90 10.36 -11.59 -8.10
C PHE A 90 10.64 -13.06 -7.81
N PRO A 91 11.90 -13.53 -7.65
CA PRO A 91 12.17 -14.89 -7.20
C PRO A 91 11.53 -15.20 -5.85
N LEU A 92 11.54 -14.26 -4.89
CA LEU A 92 10.90 -14.45 -3.58
C LEU A 92 9.37 -14.51 -3.71
N VAL A 93 8.77 -13.56 -4.44
CA VAL A 93 7.33 -13.55 -4.72
C VAL A 93 6.89 -14.86 -5.37
N LYS A 94 7.65 -15.35 -6.36
CA LYS A 94 7.39 -16.64 -7.00
C LYS A 94 7.52 -17.82 -6.05
N LYS A 95 8.58 -17.85 -5.25
CA LYS A 95 8.89 -18.94 -4.32
C LYS A 95 7.81 -19.10 -3.26
N TYR A 96 7.30 -18.01 -2.70
CA TYR A 96 6.33 -18.03 -1.61
C TYR A 96 4.88 -17.80 -2.06
N GLY A 97 4.64 -17.54 -3.34
CA GLY A 97 3.29 -17.34 -3.88
C GLY A 97 2.64 -16.03 -3.46
N GLY A 98 3.44 -15.00 -3.17
CA GLY A 98 2.99 -13.71 -2.67
C GLY A 98 2.28 -12.84 -3.69
N ALA A 99 1.71 -11.72 -3.20
CA ALA A 99 1.38 -10.54 -3.98
C ALA A 99 2.45 -9.46 -3.74
N VAL A 100 2.56 -8.48 -4.65
CA VAL A 100 3.60 -7.46 -4.56
C VAL A 100 3.08 -6.09 -4.95
N VAL A 101 3.42 -5.08 -4.14
CA VAL A 101 3.30 -3.66 -4.50
C VAL A 101 4.44 -3.29 -5.45
N ALA A 102 4.11 -2.61 -6.54
CA ALA A 102 5.05 -2.26 -7.58
C ALA A 102 5.05 -0.74 -7.82
N LEU A 103 6.16 -0.09 -7.45
CA LEU A 103 6.33 1.35 -7.54
C LEU A 103 6.62 1.78 -8.98
N CYS A 104 5.93 2.80 -9.49
CA CYS A 104 6.15 3.38 -10.81
C CYS A 104 7.39 4.29 -10.85
N LEU A 105 8.55 3.71 -10.56
CA LEU A 105 9.88 4.34 -10.69
C LEU A 105 10.90 3.34 -11.23
N ASP A 106 11.95 3.80 -11.86
CA ASP A 106 13.05 2.96 -12.35
C ASP A 106 14.41 3.63 -12.18
N GLU A 107 15.39 3.25 -13.00
CA GLU A 107 16.76 3.77 -12.96
C GLU A 107 16.82 5.29 -13.15
N ASP A 108 15.89 5.86 -13.94
CA ASP A 108 15.80 7.29 -14.23
C ASP A 108 15.00 8.07 -13.16
N GLY A 109 14.43 7.37 -12.18
CA GLY A 109 13.65 7.95 -11.09
C GLY A 109 12.15 7.84 -11.30
N ILE A 110 11.40 8.82 -10.77
CA ILE A 110 9.94 8.87 -10.85
C ILE A 110 9.53 9.74 -12.02
N PRO A 111 8.80 9.22 -13.03
CA PRO A 111 8.35 10.04 -14.14
C PRO A 111 7.36 11.15 -13.72
N ASP A 112 7.53 12.31 -14.32
CA ASP A 112 6.68 13.49 -14.10
C ASP A 112 5.37 13.45 -14.90
N THR A 113 5.05 12.33 -15.55
CA THR A 113 3.83 12.15 -16.35
C THR A 113 3.16 10.81 -16.06
N ALA A 114 1.84 10.77 -16.19
CA ALA A 114 1.09 9.53 -16.06
C ALA A 114 1.54 8.48 -17.11
N GLU A 115 1.78 8.90 -18.36
CA GLU A 115 2.26 8.01 -19.43
C GLU A 115 3.61 7.37 -19.08
N GLY A 116 4.54 8.14 -18.51
CA GLY A 116 5.84 7.62 -18.06
C GLY A 116 5.67 6.57 -16.98
N ARG A 117 4.81 6.82 -15.98
CA ARG A 117 4.51 5.87 -14.90
C ARG A 117 3.86 4.59 -15.41
N ILE A 118 2.99 4.69 -16.41
CA ILE A 118 2.35 3.54 -17.06
C ILE A 118 3.37 2.69 -17.80
N LYS A 119 4.33 3.30 -18.54
CA LYS A 119 5.41 2.55 -19.19
C LYS A 119 6.22 1.72 -18.20
N ILE A 120 6.50 2.27 -17.01
CA ILE A 120 7.18 1.52 -15.94
C ILE A 120 6.29 0.38 -15.43
N ALA A 121 5.00 0.62 -15.19
CA ALA A 121 4.07 -0.43 -14.81
C ALA A 121 4.03 -1.58 -15.83
N GLU A 122 3.99 -1.27 -17.13
CA GLU A 122 4.04 -2.25 -18.22
C GLU A 122 5.36 -3.04 -18.21
N LYS A 123 6.51 -2.38 -18.00
CA LYS A 123 7.84 -3.03 -17.82
C LYS A 123 7.80 -4.02 -16.65
N ILE A 124 7.21 -3.61 -15.51
CA ILE A 124 7.10 -4.46 -14.33
C ILE A 124 6.21 -5.68 -14.62
N TYR A 125 5.02 -5.48 -15.21
CA TYR A 125 4.12 -6.59 -15.57
C TYR A 125 4.78 -7.57 -16.55
N ALA A 126 5.44 -7.06 -17.58
CA ALA A 126 6.13 -7.89 -18.57
C ALA A 126 7.26 -8.72 -17.93
N THR A 127 8.07 -8.10 -17.07
CA THR A 127 9.15 -8.79 -16.35
C THR A 127 8.58 -9.83 -15.37
N ALA A 128 7.58 -9.48 -14.57
CA ALA A 128 6.93 -10.40 -13.63
C ALA A 128 6.36 -11.64 -14.32
N ALA A 129 5.79 -11.47 -15.52
CA ALA A 129 5.28 -12.58 -16.34
C ALA A 129 6.37 -13.60 -16.68
N THR A 130 7.63 -13.19 -16.90
CA THR A 130 8.76 -14.10 -17.15
C THR A 130 9.09 -14.99 -15.95
N TYR A 131 8.77 -14.53 -14.74
CA TYR A 131 8.86 -15.30 -13.49
C TYR A 131 7.59 -16.13 -13.23
N GLY A 132 6.55 -16.02 -14.08
CA GLY A 132 5.27 -16.70 -13.92
C GLY A 132 4.39 -16.08 -12.83
N ILE A 133 4.64 -14.82 -12.44
CA ILE A 133 3.80 -14.02 -11.55
C ILE A 133 2.63 -13.47 -12.37
N LYS A 134 1.41 -13.64 -11.87
CA LYS A 134 0.21 -13.20 -12.59
C LYS A 134 -0.07 -11.73 -12.30
N ALA A 135 -0.62 -11.00 -13.28
CA ALA A 135 -0.98 -9.59 -13.12
C ALA A 135 -1.92 -9.32 -11.92
N LYS A 136 -2.78 -10.29 -11.58
CA LYS A 136 -3.67 -10.18 -10.39
C LYS A 136 -2.92 -10.14 -9.05
N ASP A 137 -1.67 -10.56 -9.03
CA ASP A 137 -0.82 -10.62 -7.84
C ASP A 137 0.13 -9.40 -7.76
N ILE A 138 -0.03 -8.44 -8.67
CA ILE A 138 0.71 -7.18 -8.71
C ILE A 138 -0.26 -6.02 -8.46
N VAL A 139 0.10 -5.15 -7.53
CA VAL A 139 -0.64 -3.92 -7.22
C VAL A 139 0.27 -2.73 -7.50
N ILE A 140 -0.10 -1.90 -8.45
CA ILE A 140 0.73 -0.77 -8.88
C ILE A 140 0.58 0.39 -7.90
N ASP A 141 1.69 0.87 -7.35
CA ASP A 141 1.73 2.16 -6.67
C ASP A 141 2.06 3.25 -7.71
N ALA A 142 1.05 4.08 -7.97
CA ALA A 142 1.17 5.20 -8.90
C ALA A 142 2.05 6.35 -8.35
N LEU A 143 2.52 6.26 -7.12
CA LEU A 143 3.36 7.21 -6.40
C LEU A 143 2.69 8.57 -6.17
N THR A 144 2.24 8.78 -4.95
CA THR A 144 1.72 10.08 -4.51
C THR A 144 2.87 11.02 -4.14
N MET A 145 3.14 11.99 -4.99
CA MET A 145 4.09 13.07 -4.69
C MET A 145 3.38 14.21 -3.97
N THR A 146 4.13 14.99 -3.19
CA THR A 146 3.52 16.09 -2.43
C THR A 146 3.20 17.29 -3.32
N MET A 147 2.03 17.89 -3.11
CA MET A 147 1.61 19.14 -3.75
C MET A 147 2.50 20.35 -3.40
N SER A 148 3.29 20.26 -2.32
CA SER A 148 4.21 21.33 -1.94
C SER A 148 5.40 21.49 -2.90
N THR A 149 5.71 20.47 -3.68
CA THR A 149 6.82 20.49 -4.66
C THR A 149 6.35 20.63 -6.10
N ASP A 150 5.13 20.16 -6.41
CA ASP A 150 4.58 20.21 -7.76
C ASP A 150 3.05 20.25 -7.71
N ASN A 151 2.47 21.30 -8.30
CA ASN A 151 1.03 21.51 -8.34
C ASN A 151 0.25 20.49 -9.17
N GLU A 152 0.92 19.79 -10.11
CA GLU A 152 0.31 18.76 -10.95
C GLU A 152 0.37 17.35 -10.31
N SER A 153 1.06 17.18 -9.20
CA SER A 153 1.28 15.89 -8.54
C SER A 153 -0.01 15.09 -8.34
N ALA A 154 -1.08 15.74 -7.89
CA ALA A 154 -2.37 15.09 -7.69
C ALA A 154 -2.95 14.57 -9.02
N ASN A 155 -2.98 15.41 -10.06
CA ASN A 155 -3.52 15.06 -11.37
C ASN A 155 -2.76 13.90 -12.01
N ILE A 156 -1.42 13.96 -12.01
CA ILE A 156 -0.56 12.90 -12.54
C ILE A 156 -0.85 11.56 -11.85
N THR A 157 -0.96 11.58 -10.51
CA THR A 157 -1.26 10.37 -9.75
C THR A 157 -2.65 9.83 -10.07
N LEU A 158 -3.68 10.69 -10.10
CA LEU A 158 -5.05 10.30 -10.40
C LEU A 158 -5.21 9.76 -11.83
N ASP A 159 -4.55 10.38 -12.80
CA ASP A 159 -4.56 9.92 -14.20
C ASP A 159 -3.87 8.56 -14.33
N THR A 160 -2.74 8.36 -13.64
CA THR A 160 -2.08 7.04 -13.58
C THR A 160 -3.01 5.98 -13.01
N VAL A 161 -3.72 6.27 -11.90
CA VAL A 161 -4.70 5.35 -11.29
C VAL A 161 -5.81 5.00 -12.28
N ARG A 162 -6.41 5.99 -12.98
CA ARG A 162 -7.47 5.79 -13.98
C ARG A 162 -7.01 4.87 -15.11
N GLU A 163 -5.84 5.14 -15.67
CA GLU A 163 -5.29 4.37 -16.78
C GLU A 163 -4.95 2.92 -16.39
N ILE A 164 -4.33 2.70 -15.24
CA ILE A 164 -4.06 1.35 -14.73
C ILE A 164 -5.38 0.61 -14.51
N LYS A 165 -6.38 1.26 -13.91
CA LYS A 165 -7.71 0.68 -13.70
C LYS A 165 -8.41 0.33 -15.01
N ALA A 166 -8.36 1.22 -16.01
CA ALA A 166 -8.95 1.00 -17.34
C ALA A 166 -8.34 -0.22 -18.06
N ARG A 167 -7.08 -0.54 -17.78
CA ARG A 167 -6.34 -1.72 -18.28
C ARG A 167 -6.58 -2.98 -17.44
N GLY A 168 -7.46 -2.94 -16.44
CA GLY A 168 -7.78 -4.05 -15.55
C GLY A 168 -6.75 -4.30 -14.43
N GLY A 169 -5.79 -3.39 -14.24
CA GLY A 169 -4.82 -3.42 -13.16
C GLY A 169 -5.42 -3.03 -11.80
N ARG A 170 -4.64 -3.25 -10.74
CA ARG A 170 -4.94 -2.82 -9.38
C ARG A 170 -3.93 -1.77 -8.95
N THR A 171 -4.38 -0.82 -8.14
CA THR A 171 -3.55 0.29 -7.67
C THR A 171 -3.59 0.42 -6.16
N VAL A 172 -2.49 0.91 -5.61
CA VAL A 172 -2.36 1.33 -4.20
C VAL A 172 -1.70 2.70 -4.15
N LEU A 173 -1.96 3.46 -3.12
CA LEU A 173 -1.32 4.75 -2.86
C LEU A 173 -1.01 4.92 -1.38
N GLY A 174 0.18 5.45 -1.07
CA GLY A 174 0.48 6.11 0.19
C GLY A 174 -0.19 7.49 0.21
N VAL A 175 -1.46 7.53 0.59
CA VAL A 175 -2.34 8.70 0.37
C VAL A 175 -1.85 9.96 1.09
N SER A 176 -1.28 9.81 2.30
CA SER A 176 -0.87 10.94 3.15
C SER A 176 0.29 11.75 2.57
N ASN A 177 1.02 11.23 1.59
CA ASN A 177 2.15 11.92 0.96
C ASN A 177 1.70 13.20 0.23
N ILE A 178 0.48 13.23 -0.31
CA ILE A 178 -0.05 14.37 -1.07
C ILE A 178 0.02 15.69 -0.29
N SER A 179 -0.19 15.64 1.01
CA SER A 179 -0.29 16.81 1.89
C SER A 179 0.99 17.11 2.68
N PHE A 180 2.09 16.39 2.39
CA PHE A 180 3.34 16.60 3.14
C PHE A 180 3.84 18.04 2.96
N GLY A 181 4.17 18.69 4.09
CA GLY A 181 4.62 20.10 4.10
C GLY A 181 3.50 21.14 3.95
N LEU A 182 2.22 20.76 3.82
CA LEU A 182 1.10 21.68 3.69
C LEU A 182 0.35 21.87 5.01
N PRO A 183 -0.33 23.03 5.20
CA PRO A 183 -1.27 23.20 6.30
C PRO A 183 -2.55 22.37 6.06
N GLN A 184 -3.34 22.14 7.12
CA GLN A 184 -4.62 21.43 7.04
C GLN A 184 -4.53 20.04 6.36
N ARG A 185 -3.48 19.30 6.67
CA ARG A 185 -3.14 18.03 6.03
C ARG A 185 -4.30 17.04 5.98
N GLU A 186 -5.06 16.93 7.07
CA GLU A 186 -6.18 16.00 7.16
C GLU A 186 -7.26 16.28 6.10
N LEU A 187 -7.63 17.54 5.91
CA LEU A 187 -8.59 17.94 4.89
C LEU A 187 -8.09 17.63 3.47
N ILE A 188 -6.84 17.99 3.17
CA ILE A 188 -6.23 17.74 1.86
C ILE A 188 -6.16 16.25 1.59
N THR A 189 -5.67 15.48 2.56
CA THR A 189 -5.47 14.02 2.41
C THR A 189 -6.80 13.29 2.22
N SER A 190 -7.82 13.60 3.03
CA SER A 190 -9.13 12.96 2.93
C SER A 190 -9.87 13.31 1.64
N THR A 191 -9.76 14.57 1.19
CA THR A 191 -10.30 14.98 -0.11
C THR A 191 -9.60 14.27 -1.27
N PHE A 192 -8.27 14.23 -1.27
CA PHE A 192 -7.50 13.50 -2.29
C PHE A 192 -7.82 12.01 -2.28
N PHE A 193 -8.02 11.42 -1.11
CA PHE A 193 -8.42 10.00 -1.00
C PHE A 193 -9.75 9.73 -1.70
N THR A 194 -10.76 10.58 -1.48
CA THR A 194 -12.04 10.48 -2.19
C THR A 194 -11.86 10.58 -3.72
N MET A 195 -11.03 11.53 -4.18
CA MET A 195 -10.72 11.68 -5.61
C MET A 195 -10.02 10.44 -6.18
N ALA A 196 -9.11 9.84 -5.41
CA ALA A 196 -8.40 8.62 -5.80
C ALA A 196 -9.35 7.40 -5.86
N LEU A 197 -10.26 7.26 -4.91
CA LEU A 197 -11.31 6.23 -4.94
C LEU A 197 -12.19 6.41 -6.19
N GLN A 198 -12.59 7.62 -6.52
CA GLN A 198 -13.35 7.93 -7.74
C GLN A 198 -12.56 7.65 -9.03
N ALA A 199 -11.24 7.81 -8.99
CA ALA A 199 -10.34 7.44 -10.09
C ALA A 199 -10.20 5.90 -10.26
N GLY A 200 -10.67 5.11 -9.30
CA GLY A 200 -10.63 3.65 -9.32
C GLY A 200 -9.51 3.02 -8.48
N LEU A 201 -9.01 3.75 -7.48
CA LEU A 201 -8.04 3.23 -6.52
C LEU A 201 -8.53 1.92 -5.89
N SER A 202 -7.67 0.91 -5.85
CA SER A 202 -8.01 -0.41 -5.31
C SER A 202 -7.70 -0.57 -3.84
N ALA A 203 -6.66 0.13 -3.35
CA ALA A 203 -6.25 0.14 -1.94
C ALA A 203 -5.57 1.46 -1.58
N GLY A 204 -5.71 1.92 -0.34
CA GLY A 204 -5.00 3.08 0.19
C GLY A 204 -4.22 2.70 1.43
N ILE A 205 -2.94 3.08 1.50
CA ILE A 205 -2.17 3.03 2.74
C ILE A 205 -2.50 4.31 3.49
N ILE A 206 -3.29 4.17 4.54
CA ILE A 206 -3.86 5.28 5.33
C ILE A 206 -3.77 4.96 6.81
N ASN A 207 -3.92 5.97 7.65
CA ASN A 207 -4.16 5.77 9.07
C ASN A 207 -5.67 5.60 9.33
N PRO A 208 -6.17 4.40 9.64
CA PRO A 208 -7.60 4.16 9.87
C PRO A 208 -8.10 4.82 11.17
N ASN A 209 -7.20 5.21 12.08
CA ASN A 209 -7.55 5.97 13.29
C ASN A 209 -7.84 7.45 13.00
N ALA A 210 -7.52 7.95 11.80
CA ALA A 210 -7.84 9.31 11.38
C ALA A 210 -9.31 9.37 10.94
N LYS A 211 -10.16 9.97 11.77
CA LYS A 211 -11.61 10.01 11.57
C LYS A 211 -12.00 10.53 10.17
N ALA A 212 -11.39 11.61 9.71
CA ALA A 212 -11.69 12.17 8.38
C ALA A 212 -11.39 11.22 7.23
N MET A 213 -10.37 10.35 7.37
CA MET A 213 -10.03 9.35 6.35
C MET A 213 -11.12 8.29 6.23
N MET A 214 -11.55 7.72 7.36
CA MET A 214 -12.61 6.70 7.37
C MET A 214 -13.95 7.29 6.97
N GLN A 215 -14.30 8.49 7.45
CA GLN A 215 -15.52 9.17 7.00
C GLN A 215 -15.54 9.42 5.48
N SER A 216 -14.40 9.78 4.89
CA SER A 216 -14.29 9.94 3.43
C SER A 216 -14.49 8.61 2.69
N TYR A 217 -13.94 7.52 3.21
CA TYR A 217 -14.13 6.17 2.66
C TYR A 217 -15.61 5.74 2.75
N ASP A 218 -16.20 5.81 3.94
CA ASP A 218 -17.59 5.40 4.18
C ASP A 218 -18.57 6.21 3.32
N THR A 219 -18.38 7.54 3.29
CA THR A 219 -19.19 8.43 2.45
C THR A 219 -19.06 8.08 0.96
N TYR A 220 -17.84 7.81 0.49
CA TYR A 220 -17.63 7.39 -0.90
C TYR A 220 -18.31 6.05 -1.20
N MET A 221 -18.22 5.06 -0.32
CA MET A 221 -18.85 3.75 -0.49
C MET A 221 -20.37 3.87 -0.63
N VAL A 222 -20.98 4.72 0.19
CA VAL A 222 -22.42 5.00 0.12
C VAL A 222 -22.78 5.72 -1.19
N LEU A 223 -22.09 6.81 -1.52
CA LEU A 223 -22.39 7.63 -2.71
C LEU A 223 -22.13 6.89 -4.03
N SER A 224 -21.18 5.95 -4.03
CA SER A 224 -20.87 5.12 -5.20
C SER A 224 -21.79 3.88 -5.34
N GLY A 225 -22.72 3.67 -4.39
CA GLY A 225 -23.64 2.52 -4.37
C GLY A 225 -22.98 1.20 -3.96
N ASN A 226 -21.76 1.23 -3.42
CA ASN A 226 -21.08 0.04 -2.93
C ASN A 226 -21.54 -0.39 -1.52
N ASP A 227 -22.21 0.49 -0.79
CA ASP A 227 -22.92 0.19 0.46
C ASP A 227 -24.44 0.34 0.26
N SER A 228 -25.07 -0.69 -0.31
CA SER A 228 -26.50 -0.67 -0.65
C SER A 228 -27.44 -0.63 0.57
N GLN A 229 -26.95 -0.94 1.76
CA GLN A 229 -27.73 -0.95 3.00
C GLN A 229 -27.50 0.30 3.84
N LEU A 230 -26.65 1.23 3.40
CA LEU A 230 -26.24 2.43 4.14
C LEU A 230 -25.65 2.11 5.53
N SER A 231 -25.08 0.91 5.69
CA SER A 231 -24.59 0.39 6.96
C SER A 231 -23.43 1.22 7.50
N LEU A 232 -22.58 1.73 6.62
CA LEU A 232 -21.38 2.50 6.99
C LEU A 232 -21.72 3.90 7.51
N ILE A 233 -22.83 4.53 7.09
CA ILE A 233 -23.28 5.81 7.61
C ILE A 233 -23.80 5.69 9.04
N HIS A 234 -24.52 4.61 9.37
CA HIS A 234 -25.06 4.42 10.70
C HIS A 234 -24.02 4.12 11.78
N ILE A 235 -22.83 3.65 11.39
CA ILE A 235 -21.71 3.41 12.32
C ILE A 235 -21.07 4.71 12.79
N SER A 236 -21.19 5.79 12.02
CA SER A 236 -20.54 7.08 12.29
C SER A 236 -21.45 8.12 12.99
N GLU A 237 -22.70 7.80 13.30
CA GLU A 237 -23.54 8.66 14.10
C GLU A 237 -23.17 8.58 15.59
N PRO A 238 -23.09 9.72 16.31
CA PRO A 238 -22.73 9.76 17.72
C PRO A 238 -23.83 9.19 18.65
#